data_164c9e9331a42aaf39502d204e2fb7e5
#
_entry.id   164c9e9331a42aaf39502d204e2fb7e5
#
_cell.length_a   1.000
_cell.length_b   1.000
_cell.length_c   1.000
_cell.angle_alpha   90.00
_cell.angle_beta   90.00
_cell.angle_gamma   90.00
#
_symmetry.space_group_name_H-M   'P 1'
#
loop_
_entity.id
_entity.type
_entity.pdbx_description
1 polymer ?
#
loop_
_entity_poly.entity_id
_entity_poly.type
_entity_poly.pdbx_seq_one_letter_code
_entity_poly.pdbx_strand_id
1 'polypeptide(L)'
;DWRAQHVKEFEEEILQYKKHGLEFFAFWSVHEEAFRLFEKYKLHPQIWNMFPSPKADTQEARVAAAAKAMLPLVDRTKKLGSKLGLYNHGGWAGEPDNLVAVCKYLREHHQAKHVGIVYNLHHGHGHITDFEKLLKLMQPYLHCINLNGMNEGAQPKILSLGKGQHEAAMIATIRKAGYAGPIGILDLRNDTDTEVALREN
;
A
#
# COMPACT_ATOMS: atom_id res chain seq x y z
N ASP A 1 16.01 -6.89 -4.52
CA ASP A 1 16.16 -5.47 -4.25
C ASP A 1 15.92 -4.65 -5.53
N TRP A 2 14.84 -3.86 -5.54
CA TRP A 2 14.36 -3.14 -6.72
C TRP A 2 14.84 -1.68 -6.81
N ARG A 3 15.92 -1.35 -6.16
CA ARG A 3 16.57 -0.03 -6.29
C ARG A 3 17.32 0.09 -7.61
N ALA A 4 17.53 1.32 -8.08
CA ALA A 4 18.16 1.61 -9.37
C ALA A 4 19.53 0.95 -9.58
N GLN A 5 20.33 0.78 -8.51
CA GLN A 5 21.64 0.13 -8.58
C GLN A 5 21.55 -1.39 -8.86
N HIS A 6 20.38 -2.02 -8.64
CA HIS A 6 20.15 -3.44 -8.80
C HIS A 6 19.30 -3.80 -10.04
N VAL A 7 19.14 -2.87 -10.96
CA VAL A 7 18.34 -3.05 -12.19
C VAL A 7 18.67 -4.34 -12.95
N LYS A 8 19.93 -4.74 -12.97
CA LYS A 8 20.37 -5.97 -13.66
C LYS A 8 19.87 -7.25 -12.99
N GLU A 9 19.50 -7.17 -11.73
CA GLU A 9 19.04 -8.31 -10.91
C GLU A 9 17.50 -8.45 -10.92
N PHE A 10 16.76 -7.45 -11.40
CA PHE A 10 15.29 -7.44 -11.37
C PHE A 10 14.68 -8.65 -12.09
N GLU A 11 15.24 -9.02 -13.25
CA GLU A 11 14.75 -10.16 -13.99
C GLU A 11 15.03 -11.49 -13.28
N GLU A 12 16.20 -11.62 -12.68
CA GLU A 12 16.56 -12.81 -11.92
C GLU A 12 15.63 -12.98 -10.70
N GLU A 13 15.30 -11.91 -10.00
CA GLU A 13 14.36 -11.93 -8.88
C GLU A 13 12.98 -12.42 -9.30
N ILE A 14 12.44 -11.97 -10.45
CA ILE A 14 11.18 -12.47 -11.02
C ILE A 14 11.27 -13.98 -11.29
N LEU A 15 12.38 -14.44 -11.87
CA LEU A 15 12.59 -15.84 -12.15
C LEU A 15 12.70 -16.70 -10.89
N GLN A 16 13.29 -16.17 -9.81
CA GLN A 16 13.31 -16.82 -8.49
C GLN A 16 11.90 -16.95 -7.91
N TYR A 17 11.07 -15.90 -7.94
CA TYR A 17 9.66 -16.00 -7.53
C TYR A 17 8.95 -17.12 -8.27
N LYS A 18 9.08 -17.17 -9.60
CA LYS A 18 8.49 -18.21 -10.43
C LYS A 18 9.01 -19.61 -10.09
N LYS A 19 10.32 -19.76 -9.91
CA LYS A 19 10.98 -21.03 -9.55
C LYS A 19 10.45 -21.60 -8.23
N HIS A 20 10.19 -20.72 -7.26
CA HIS A 20 9.71 -21.11 -5.94
C HIS A 20 8.18 -21.11 -5.80
N GLY A 21 7.43 -20.93 -6.90
CA GLY A 21 5.97 -20.89 -6.87
C GLY A 21 5.39 -19.72 -6.07
N LEU A 22 6.15 -18.63 -5.92
CA LEU A 22 5.71 -17.42 -5.23
C LEU A 22 5.02 -16.47 -6.20
N GLU A 23 3.91 -15.89 -5.78
CA GLU A 23 3.24 -14.82 -6.52
C GLU A 23 4.00 -13.50 -6.36
N PHE A 24 4.28 -12.82 -7.47
CA PHE A 24 4.78 -11.45 -7.44
C PHE A 24 3.58 -10.51 -7.21
N PHE A 25 3.15 -10.39 -5.95
CA PHE A 25 1.88 -9.81 -5.57
C PHE A 25 1.83 -8.28 -5.68
N ALA A 26 2.89 -7.59 -5.26
CA ALA A 26 2.90 -6.13 -5.18
C ALA A 26 4.28 -5.55 -5.50
N PHE A 27 4.28 -4.32 -6.00
CA PHE A 27 5.47 -3.53 -6.26
C PHE A 27 5.28 -2.11 -5.75
N TRP A 28 6.24 -1.64 -4.95
CA TRP A 28 6.18 -0.29 -4.38
C TRP A 28 6.88 0.72 -5.28
N SER A 29 6.18 1.85 -5.59
CA SER A 29 6.65 2.93 -6.46
C SER A 29 6.64 2.58 -7.96
N VAL A 30 7.31 3.39 -8.77
CA VAL A 30 7.39 3.24 -10.23
C VAL A 30 8.85 3.08 -10.64
N HIS A 31 9.12 2.06 -11.45
CA HIS A 31 10.42 1.87 -12.05
C HIS A 31 10.26 1.35 -13.48
N GLU A 32 10.88 2.01 -14.46
CA GLU A 32 10.67 1.70 -15.89
C GLU A 32 11.05 0.25 -16.24
N GLU A 33 12.19 -0.20 -15.75
CA GLU A 33 12.63 -1.58 -16.01
C GLU A 33 11.71 -2.62 -15.36
N ALA A 34 11.20 -2.34 -14.15
CA ALA A 34 10.24 -3.23 -13.51
C ALA A 34 8.96 -3.36 -14.35
N PHE A 35 8.41 -2.26 -14.84
CA PHE A 35 7.21 -2.28 -15.68
C PHE A 35 7.46 -3.02 -17.01
N ARG A 36 8.62 -2.81 -17.64
CA ARG A 36 9.02 -3.56 -18.83
C ARG A 36 9.05 -5.07 -18.57
N LEU A 37 9.58 -5.48 -17.42
CA LEU A 37 9.63 -6.87 -17.03
C LEU A 37 8.24 -7.44 -16.69
N PHE A 38 7.37 -6.66 -16.05
CA PHE A 38 5.98 -7.07 -15.81
C PHE A 38 5.25 -7.34 -17.13
N GLU A 39 5.41 -6.49 -18.13
CA GLU A 39 4.86 -6.70 -19.47
C GLU A 39 5.47 -7.97 -20.12
N LYS A 40 6.80 -8.12 -20.08
CA LYS A 40 7.52 -9.27 -20.65
C LYS A 40 7.05 -10.60 -20.05
N TYR A 41 6.87 -10.66 -18.74
CA TYR A 41 6.48 -11.88 -18.02
C TYR A 41 4.98 -12.00 -17.77
N LYS A 42 4.16 -11.07 -18.30
CA LYS A 42 2.70 -11.00 -18.09
C LYS A 42 2.33 -11.03 -16.61
N LEU A 43 3.04 -10.26 -15.80
CA LEU A 43 2.79 -10.09 -14.39
C LEU A 43 1.87 -8.88 -14.19
N HIS A 44 0.96 -8.99 -13.23
CA HIS A 44 -0.01 -7.94 -12.91
C HIS A 44 0.01 -7.60 -11.41
N PRO A 45 1.19 -7.27 -10.83
CA PRO A 45 1.26 -6.96 -9.40
C PRO A 45 0.43 -5.74 -9.08
N GLN A 46 -0.02 -5.61 -7.84
CA GLN A 46 -0.52 -4.33 -7.37
C GLN A 46 0.63 -3.32 -7.37
N ILE A 47 0.42 -2.16 -7.97
CA ILE A 47 1.38 -1.05 -7.94
C ILE A 47 0.99 -0.13 -6.80
N TRP A 48 1.85 -0.01 -5.80
CA TRP A 48 1.61 0.83 -4.62
C TRP A 48 2.38 2.13 -4.76
N ASN A 49 1.69 3.24 -4.70
CA ASN A 49 2.32 4.54 -4.85
C ASN A 49 1.69 5.61 -3.97
N MET A 50 2.52 6.51 -3.48
CA MET A 50 2.05 7.73 -2.84
C MET A 50 1.48 8.67 -3.89
N PHE A 51 0.55 9.51 -3.47
CA PHE A 51 0.07 10.62 -4.30
C PHE A 51 0.47 11.97 -3.67
N PRO A 52 0.54 13.04 -4.47
CA PRO A 52 0.99 14.32 -3.97
C PRO A 52 -0.01 14.95 -2.98
N SER A 53 0.51 15.83 -2.13
CA SER A 53 -0.27 16.69 -1.25
C SER A 53 -0.30 18.13 -1.80
N PRO A 54 -1.07 18.41 -2.86
CA PRO A 54 -1.07 19.72 -3.48
C PRO A 54 -1.63 20.78 -2.53
N LYS A 55 -1.23 22.05 -2.75
CA LYS A 55 -1.88 23.18 -2.08
C LYS A 55 -3.09 23.62 -2.91
N ALA A 56 -4.19 23.89 -2.29
CA ALA A 56 -5.41 24.45 -2.90
C ALA A 56 -6.24 25.15 -1.82
N ASP A 57 -7.13 26.04 -2.26
CA ASP A 57 -7.94 26.85 -1.34
C ASP A 57 -9.07 26.05 -0.68
N THR A 58 -9.54 24.98 -1.33
CA THR A 58 -10.57 24.09 -0.78
C THR A 58 -10.13 22.63 -0.81
N GLN A 59 -10.76 21.83 0.04
CA GLN A 59 -10.50 20.37 0.09
C GLN A 59 -10.85 19.70 -1.24
N GLU A 60 -11.95 20.08 -1.87
CA GLU A 60 -12.39 19.55 -3.16
C GLU A 60 -11.37 19.83 -4.27
N ALA A 61 -10.87 21.06 -4.34
CA ALA A 61 -9.84 21.45 -5.30
C ALA A 61 -8.53 20.70 -5.04
N ARG A 62 -8.19 20.47 -3.76
CA ARG A 62 -7.02 19.70 -3.36
C ARG A 62 -7.11 18.24 -3.78
N VAL A 63 -8.27 17.61 -3.55
CA VAL A 63 -8.55 16.23 -3.98
C VAL A 63 -8.49 16.11 -5.50
N ALA A 64 -9.13 17.02 -6.24
CA ALA A 64 -9.11 17.02 -7.71
C ALA A 64 -7.69 17.19 -8.27
N ALA A 65 -6.87 18.07 -7.69
CA ALA A 65 -5.48 18.27 -8.10
C ALA A 65 -4.62 17.03 -7.81
N ALA A 66 -4.78 16.40 -6.64
CA ALA A 66 -4.09 15.16 -6.30
C ALA A 66 -4.48 14.01 -7.26
N ALA A 67 -5.78 13.84 -7.52
CA ALA A 67 -6.29 12.84 -8.46
C ALA A 67 -5.75 13.08 -9.88
N LYS A 68 -5.76 14.32 -10.37
CA LYS A 68 -5.23 14.68 -11.70
C LYS A 68 -3.76 14.32 -11.85
N ALA A 69 -2.96 14.55 -10.81
CA ALA A 69 -1.54 14.20 -10.83
C ALA A 69 -1.29 12.68 -10.91
N MET A 70 -2.26 11.86 -10.49
CA MET A 70 -2.16 10.39 -10.56
C MET A 70 -2.58 9.81 -11.91
N LEU A 71 -3.23 10.57 -12.79
CA LEU A 71 -3.78 10.04 -14.05
C LEU A 71 -2.77 9.31 -14.94
N PRO A 72 -1.51 9.78 -15.12
CA PRO A 72 -0.54 9.04 -15.91
C PRO A 72 -0.27 7.63 -15.37
N LEU A 73 -0.21 7.48 -14.03
CA LEU A 73 -0.01 6.18 -13.39
C LEU A 73 -1.29 5.34 -13.41
N VAL A 74 -2.45 5.95 -13.27
CA VAL A 74 -3.77 5.29 -13.44
C VAL A 74 -3.86 4.64 -14.82
N ASP A 75 -3.54 5.39 -15.88
CA ASP A 75 -3.58 4.88 -17.26
C ASP A 75 -2.54 3.77 -17.49
N ARG A 76 -1.35 3.93 -16.94
CA ARG A 76 -0.28 2.95 -17.05
C ARG A 76 -0.63 1.62 -16.37
N THR A 77 -1.13 1.68 -15.14
CA THR A 77 -1.55 0.47 -14.40
C THR A 77 -2.77 -0.19 -15.03
N LYS A 78 -3.69 0.59 -15.60
CA LYS A 78 -4.82 0.06 -16.37
C LYS A 78 -4.35 -0.73 -17.60
N LYS A 79 -3.40 -0.19 -18.36
CA LYS A 79 -2.80 -0.88 -19.53
C LYS A 79 -2.09 -2.17 -19.12
N LEU A 80 -1.37 -2.16 -18.00
CA LEU A 80 -0.70 -3.34 -17.46
C LEU A 80 -1.69 -4.39 -16.91
N GLY A 81 -2.97 -4.04 -16.72
CA GLY A 81 -3.96 -4.91 -16.05
C GLY A 81 -3.74 -5.03 -14.54
N SER A 82 -2.97 -4.14 -13.96
CA SER A 82 -2.63 -4.11 -12.53
C SER A 82 -3.58 -3.23 -11.74
N LYS A 83 -3.74 -3.53 -10.45
CA LYS A 83 -4.38 -2.61 -9.50
C LYS A 83 -3.41 -1.51 -9.11
N LEU A 84 -3.92 -0.29 -8.89
CA LEU A 84 -3.16 0.82 -8.30
C LEU A 84 -3.62 1.01 -6.86
N GLY A 85 -2.70 0.89 -5.91
CA GLY A 85 -2.92 1.14 -4.49
C GLY A 85 -2.40 2.50 -4.07
N LEU A 86 -3.29 3.39 -3.62
CA LEU A 86 -2.92 4.65 -2.97
C LEU A 86 -2.39 4.32 -1.58
N TYR A 87 -1.15 4.72 -1.30
CA TYR A 87 -0.38 4.28 -0.14
C TYR A 87 -0.35 5.36 0.96
N ASN A 88 -0.67 4.99 2.21
CA ASN A 88 -0.73 5.92 3.34
C ASN A 88 0.65 6.24 3.93
N HIS A 89 1.42 7.13 3.34
CA HIS A 89 2.78 7.47 3.80
C HIS A 89 2.86 8.76 4.65
N GLY A 90 1.80 9.13 5.33
CA GLY A 90 1.78 10.30 6.20
C GLY A 90 1.45 11.62 5.49
N GLY A 91 1.35 12.69 6.27
CA GLY A 91 0.86 13.98 5.80
C GLY A 91 -0.57 13.92 5.27
N TRP A 92 -1.03 14.95 4.59
CA TRP A 92 -2.39 15.00 4.05
C TRP A 92 -2.73 13.79 3.17
N ALA A 93 -1.80 13.36 2.30
CA ALA A 93 -2.01 12.21 1.42
C ALA A 93 -2.06 10.87 2.15
N GLY A 94 -1.53 10.78 3.36
CA GLY A 94 -1.57 9.57 4.19
C GLY A 94 -2.83 9.42 5.03
N GLU A 95 -3.64 10.49 5.16
CA GLU A 95 -4.85 10.48 5.96
C GLU A 95 -5.96 9.63 5.30
N PRO A 96 -6.63 8.73 6.04
CA PRO A 96 -7.67 7.85 5.51
C PRO A 96 -8.79 8.56 4.77
N ASP A 97 -9.28 9.68 5.27
CA ASP A 97 -10.32 10.47 4.62
C ASP A 97 -9.88 10.99 3.25
N ASN A 98 -8.62 11.41 3.13
CA ASN A 98 -8.06 11.92 1.87
C ASN A 98 -7.76 10.79 0.88
N LEU A 99 -7.28 9.64 1.36
CA LEU A 99 -7.13 8.43 0.54
C LEU A 99 -8.47 8.03 -0.09
N VAL A 100 -9.53 7.99 0.72
CA VAL A 100 -10.88 7.67 0.25
C VAL A 100 -11.38 8.72 -0.73
N ALA A 101 -11.21 10.02 -0.42
CA ALA A 101 -11.68 11.10 -1.29
C ALA A 101 -11.00 11.06 -2.67
N VAL A 102 -9.67 10.89 -2.73
CA VAL A 102 -8.92 10.81 -3.98
C VAL A 102 -9.27 9.53 -4.75
N CYS A 103 -9.37 8.38 -4.06
CA CYS A 103 -9.77 7.12 -4.69
C CYS A 103 -11.18 7.20 -5.29
N LYS A 104 -12.13 7.74 -4.52
CA LYS A 104 -13.51 7.96 -4.98
C LYS A 104 -13.54 8.87 -6.20
N TYR A 105 -12.85 10.02 -6.15
CA TYR A 105 -12.76 10.95 -7.27
C TYR A 105 -12.26 10.27 -8.55
N LEU A 106 -11.17 9.50 -8.47
CA LEU A 106 -10.63 8.76 -9.60
C LEU A 106 -11.62 7.73 -10.18
N ARG A 107 -12.35 7.03 -9.30
CA ARG A 107 -13.34 6.04 -9.74
C ARG A 107 -14.55 6.69 -10.40
N GLU A 108 -15.05 7.79 -9.86
CA GLU A 108 -16.27 8.47 -10.33
C GLU A 108 -16.03 9.33 -11.59
N HIS A 109 -14.93 10.08 -11.63
CA HIS A 109 -14.66 11.03 -12.71
C HIS A 109 -13.76 10.48 -13.83
N HIS A 110 -13.00 9.42 -13.55
CA HIS A 110 -12.04 8.85 -14.51
C HIS A 110 -12.25 7.35 -14.76
N GLN A 111 -13.35 6.77 -14.28
CA GLN A 111 -13.67 5.35 -14.45
C GLN A 111 -12.54 4.41 -14.01
N ALA A 112 -11.73 4.83 -13.05
CA ALA A 112 -10.54 4.15 -12.59
C ALA A 112 -10.86 3.08 -11.51
N LYS A 113 -11.73 2.11 -11.82
CA LYS A 113 -12.20 1.08 -10.87
C LYS A 113 -11.07 0.23 -10.28
N HIS A 114 -9.93 0.13 -10.95
CA HIS A 114 -8.73 -0.60 -10.51
C HIS A 114 -7.88 0.16 -9.47
N VAL A 115 -8.24 1.42 -9.17
CA VAL A 115 -7.60 2.20 -8.10
C VAL A 115 -8.25 1.87 -6.77
N GLY A 116 -7.45 1.67 -5.73
CA GLY A 116 -7.89 1.44 -4.37
C GLY A 116 -6.87 1.95 -3.36
N ILE A 117 -6.98 1.47 -2.13
CA ILE A 117 -6.17 1.92 -1.00
C ILE A 117 -5.32 0.75 -0.50
N VAL A 118 -4.07 1.01 -0.21
CA VAL A 118 -3.19 0.14 0.57
C VAL A 118 -2.92 0.82 1.90
N TYR A 119 -3.32 0.19 2.99
CA TYR A 119 -3.20 0.77 4.32
C TYR A 119 -2.18 0.00 5.16
N ASN A 120 -1.14 0.71 5.59
CA ASN A 120 -0.09 0.16 6.42
C ASN A 120 -0.27 0.65 7.86
N LEU A 121 -0.36 -0.28 8.79
CA LEU A 121 -0.55 0.06 10.20
C LEU A 121 0.58 0.93 10.74
N HIS A 122 1.84 0.70 10.31
CA HIS A 122 2.98 1.49 10.79
C HIS A 122 2.92 2.99 10.45
N HIS A 123 2.10 3.39 9.49
CA HIS A 123 1.79 4.79 9.21
C HIS A 123 0.48 5.24 9.87
N GLY A 124 -0.23 4.32 10.49
CA GLY A 124 -1.53 4.54 11.12
C GLY A 124 -1.50 4.69 12.65
N HIS A 125 -0.34 4.93 13.27
CA HIS A 125 -0.25 5.06 14.73
C HIS A 125 -1.11 6.19 15.31
N GLY A 126 -1.32 7.27 14.56
CA GLY A 126 -2.24 8.35 14.96
C GLY A 126 -3.72 7.95 14.98
N HIS A 127 -4.05 6.77 14.46
CA HIS A 127 -5.42 6.28 14.25
C HIS A 127 -5.73 4.98 15.01
N ILE A 128 -4.95 4.63 16.02
CA ILE A 128 -5.18 3.42 16.82
C ILE A 128 -6.57 3.46 17.48
N THR A 129 -6.94 4.61 18.04
CA THR A 129 -8.18 4.79 18.81
C THR A 129 -9.44 4.86 17.95
N ASP A 130 -9.36 5.35 16.72
CA ASP A 130 -10.48 5.49 15.79
C ASP A 130 -10.41 4.52 14.61
N PHE A 131 -9.53 3.51 14.69
CA PHE A 131 -9.26 2.56 13.61
C PHE A 131 -10.51 1.85 13.07
N GLU A 132 -11.45 1.45 13.94
CA GLU A 132 -12.70 0.80 13.50
C GLU A 132 -13.52 1.70 12.57
N LYS A 133 -13.63 2.99 12.89
CA LYS A 133 -14.32 3.99 12.07
C LYS A 133 -13.63 4.14 10.71
N LEU A 134 -12.33 4.30 10.72
CA LEU A 134 -11.54 4.51 9.50
C LEU A 134 -11.48 3.27 8.62
N LEU A 135 -11.42 2.08 9.23
CA LEU A 135 -11.50 0.82 8.48
C LEU A 135 -12.82 0.72 7.72
N LYS A 136 -13.95 1.01 8.38
CA LYS A 136 -15.27 1.03 7.71
C LYS A 136 -15.33 2.02 6.54
N LEU A 137 -14.71 3.19 6.70
CA LEU A 137 -14.64 4.21 5.65
C LEU A 137 -13.81 3.73 4.45
N MET A 138 -12.64 3.11 4.70
CA MET A 138 -11.73 2.66 3.66
C MET A 138 -12.15 1.34 3.01
N GLN A 139 -12.87 0.47 3.71
CA GLN A 139 -13.14 -0.91 3.30
C GLN A 139 -13.64 -1.09 1.87
N PRO A 140 -14.55 -0.25 1.31
CA PRO A 140 -14.99 -0.37 -0.08
C PRO A 140 -13.88 -0.12 -1.12
N TYR A 141 -12.77 0.42 -0.69
CA TYR A 141 -11.65 0.82 -1.53
C TYR A 141 -10.37 0.04 -1.26
N LEU A 142 -10.32 -0.76 -0.19
CA LEU A 142 -9.10 -1.46 0.21
C LEU A 142 -8.67 -2.52 -0.82
N HIS A 143 -7.40 -2.46 -1.20
CA HIS A 143 -6.71 -3.47 -1.99
C HIS A 143 -5.81 -4.35 -1.14
N CYS A 144 -5.24 -3.81 -0.06
CA CYS A 144 -4.39 -4.53 0.88
C CYS A 144 -4.33 -3.80 2.22
N ILE A 145 -4.16 -4.54 3.30
CA ILE A 145 -3.78 -4.04 4.62
C ILE A 145 -2.45 -4.68 5.00
N ASN A 146 -1.45 -3.88 5.38
CA ASN A 146 -0.18 -4.39 5.86
C ASN A 146 -0.09 -4.24 7.37
N LEU A 147 0.24 -5.33 8.03
CA LEU A 147 0.30 -5.46 9.49
C LEU A 147 1.73 -5.37 9.99
N ASN A 148 1.89 -4.88 11.19
CA ASN A 148 3.08 -4.92 12.04
C ASN A 148 2.65 -4.78 13.49
N GLY A 149 3.54 -5.03 14.45
CA GLY A 149 3.28 -4.75 15.85
C GLY A 149 3.15 -3.24 16.10
N MET A 150 2.13 -2.85 16.88
CA MET A 150 1.70 -1.46 17.06
C MET A 150 1.80 -1.02 18.52
N ASN A 151 2.57 0.03 18.77
CA ASN A 151 2.71 0.68 20.08
C ASN A 151 2.18 2.10 20.05
N GLU A 152 1.84 2.61 21.23
CA GLU A 152 1.53 4.03 21.39
C GLU A 152 2.71 4.92 21.00
N GLY A 153 2.41 6.10 20.45
CA GLY A 153 3.40 7.10 20.08
C GLY A 153 4.41 6.65 19.02
N ALA A 154 4.18 5.49 18.36
CA ALA A 154 5.09 4.93 17.36
C ALA A 154 6.53 4.74 17.89
N GLN A 155 6.66 4.21 19.11
CA GLN A 155 7.96 3.98 19.74
C GLN A 155 8.04 2.55 20.33
N PRO A 156 8.77 1.64 19.68
CA PRO A 156 9.30 1.75 18.31
C PRO A 156 8.18 1.74 17.27
N LYS A 157 8.46 2.32 16.11
CA LYS A 157 7.46 2.47 15.04
C LYS A 157 7.05 1.15 14.40
N ILE A 158 7.98 0.22 14.28
CA ILE A 158 7.77 -1.10 13.67
C ILE A 158 8.24 -2.15 14.66
N LEU A 159 7.37 -3.10 14.95
CA LEU A 159 7.63 -4.30 15.73
C LEU A 159 7.14 -5.51 14.94
N SER A 160 7.69 -6.68 15.21
CA SER A 160 7.13 -7.93 14.74
C SER A 160 5.69 -8.10 15.25
N LEU A 161 4.87 -8.80 14.52
CA LEU A 161 3.49 -9.12 14.93
C LEU A 161 3.48 -9.82 16.29
N GLY A 162 2.52 -9.44 17.12
CA GLY A 162 2.38 -9.98 18.48
C GLY A 162 3.35 -9.38 19.51
N LYS A 163 4.18 -8.42 19.13
CA LYS A 163 5.11 -7.73 20.04
C LYS A 163 4.65 -6.33 20.44
N GLY A 164 3.62 -5.79 19.79
CA GLY A 164 3.05 -4.50 20.15
C GLY A 164 1.89 -4.62 21.15
N GLN A 165 1.33 -3.48 21.50
CA GLN A 165 0.25 -3.35 22.48
C GLN A 165 -1.15 -3.35 21.83
N HIS A 166 -1.26 -2.95 20.54
CA HIS A 166 -2.53 -2.62 19.90
C HIS A 166 -2.88 -3.48 18.69
N GLU A 167 -1.92 -4.09 18.00
CA GLU A 167 -2.19 -4.82 16.76
C GLU A 167 -3.17 -5.98 16.93
N ALA A 168 -3.18 -6.66 18.07
CA ALA A 168 -4.13 -7.74 18.30
C ALA A 168 -5.58 -7.25 18.26
N ALA A 169 -5.88 -6.11 18.88
CA ALA A 169 -7.20 -5.47 18.84
C ALA A 169 -7.53 -4.94 17.42
N MET A 170 -6.54 -4.38 16.73
CA MET A 170 -6.73 -3.91 15.34
C MET A 170 -7.00 -5.08 14.40
N ILE A 171 -6.29 -6.21 14.51
CA ILE A 171 -6.54 -7.43 13.75
C ILE A 171 -7.93 -7.99 14.05
N ALA A 172 -8.34 -8.01 15.32
CA ALA A 172 -9.71 -8.42 15.69
C ALA A 172 -10.77 -7.52 15.04
N THR A 173 -10.51 -6.22 14.95
CA THR A 173 -11.36 -5.24 14.26
C THR A 173 -11.45 -5.53 12.76
N ILE A 174 -10.32 -5.83 12.10
CA ILE A 174 -10.28 -6.21 10.68
C ILE A 174 -11.13 -7.46 10.42
N ARG A 175 -11.00 -8.48 11.28
CA ARG A 175 -11.79 -9.72 11.19
C ARG A 175 -13.29 -9.45 11.41
N LYS A 176 -13.64 -8.69 12.44
CA LYS A 176 -15.03 -8.31 12.76
C LYS A 176 -15.69 -7.52 11.62
N ALA A 177 -14.93 -6.68 10.94
CA ALA A 177 -15.39 -5.94 9.77
C ALA A 177 -15.64 -6.82 8.53
N GLY A 178 -15.28 -8.10 8.56
CA GLY A 178 -15.43 -9.03 7.44
C GLY A 178 -14.50 -8.71 6.26
N TYR A 179 -13.34 -8.08 6.51
CA TYR A 179 -12.38 -7.86 5.46
C TYR A 179 -11.80 -9.19 4.96
N ALA A 180 -11.96 -9.46 3.67
CA ALA A 180 -11.53 -10.68 3.00
C ALA A 180 -10.45 -10.42 1.93
N GLY A 181 -9.90 -9.21 1.89
CA GLY A 181 -8.81 -8.86 0.97
C GLY A 181 -7.44 -9.35 1.45
N PRO A 182 -6.41 -9.14 0.64
CA PRO A 182 -5.04 -9.50 0.98
C PRO A 182 -4.54 -8.79 2.25
N ILE A 183 -3.77 -9.53 3.02
CA ILE A 183 -3.05 -9.03 4.19
C ILE A 183 -1.57 -9.26 3.96
N GLY A 184 -0.78 -8.20 4.08
CA GLY A 184 0.67 -8.26 4.06
C GLY A 184 1.26 -8.13 5.47
N ILE A 185 2.47 -8.60 5.63
CA ILE A 185 3.29 -8.34 6.81
C ILE A 185 4.35 -7.32 6.40
N LEU A 186 4.47 -6.25 7.18
CA LEU A 186 5.49 -5.25 6.97
C LEU A 186 6.47 -5.27 8.14
N ASP A 187 7.69 -5.65 7.84
CA ASP A 187 8.79 -5.59 8.78
C ASP A 187 9.98 -4.87 8.13
N LEU A 188 10.07 -3.56 8.33
CA LEU A 188 11.14 -2.71 7.84
C LEU A 188 12.04 -2.31 9.00
N ARG A 189 12.71 -3.28 9.62
CA ARG A 189 13.75 -3.08 10.61
C ARG A 189 15.11 -3.18 9.94
N ASN A 190 15.82 -2.06 9.86
CA ASN A 190 17.08 -1.97 9.12
C ASN A 190 18.25 -2.74 9.75
N ASP A 191 18.10 -3.15 11.00
CA ASP A 191 19.09 -3.87 11.82
C ASP A 191 18.79 -5.38 11.95
N THR A 192 17.76 -5.86 11.26
CA THR A 192 17.31 -7.24 11.35
C THR A 192 17.44 -7.95 10.01
N ASP A 193 18.02 -9.14 10.01
CA ASP A 193 18.07 -10.01 8.83
C ASP A 193 16.66 -10.42 8.38
N THR A 194 16.45 -10.51 7.07
CA THR A 194 15.12 -10.79 6.49
C THR A 194 14.58 -12.16 6.91
N GLU A 195 15.43 -13.18 7.02
CA GLU A 195 14.99 -14.51 7.46
C GLU A 195 14.52 -14.47 8.92
N VAL A 196 15.28 -13.74 9.78
CA VAL A 196 14.90 -13.54 11.19
C VAL A 196 13.57 -12.81 11.26
N ALA A 197 13.43 -11.71 10.52
CA ALA A 197 12.18 -10.94 10.48
C ALA A 197 10.97 -11.79 10.04
N LEU A 198 11.14 -12.63 9.00
CA LEU A 198 10.09 -13.55 8.55
C LEU A 198 9.70 -14.60 9.57
N ARG A 199 10.67 -15.12 10.34
CA ARG A 199 10.41 -16.12 11.37
C ARG A 199 9.73 -15.55 12.61
N GLU A 200 9.94 -14.26 12.89
CA GLU A 200 9.34 -13.56 14.03
C GLU A 200 7.88 -13.14 13.79
N ASN A 201 7.46 -13.06 12.53
CA ASN A 201 6.13 -12.66 12.11
C ASN A 201 5.29 -13.85 11.64
#